data_dffcd05631e0cbd85835f8685bdd7da0
#
_entry.id   dffcd05631e0cbd85835f8685bdd7da0
#
_cell.length_a   1.000
_cell.length_b   1.000
_cell.length_c   1.000
_cell.angle_alpha   90.00
_cell.angle_beta   90.00
_cell.angle_gamma   90.00
#
_symmetry.space_group_name_H-M   'P 1'
#
loop_
_entity.id
_entity.type
_entity.pdbx_description
1 polymer ?
#
loop_
_entity_poly.entity_id
_entity_poly.type
_entity_poly.pdbx_seq_one_letter_code
_entity_poly.pdbx_strand_id
1 'polypeptide(L)'
;MKRVLLLIVLSLSALAGVWLSIEAPKHKKSGVIDAIEARRSIRAYKDQPVEREKLQLLAECGVKAPSAMNLQEWEVRIVDNKEWIDACTADYLKAVEGTDKAKYMLTPTFKNIFRNAPAVIFVAAPKCTFAGENIGFLGQNIMLAATELGLGTCCLGSVQMIFAEPAMQKHLQSLGFSEGYTLSYALAVGYPDETPEAKERDMSKIKFVE
;
A
#
# COMPACT_ATOMS: atom_id res chain seq x y z
N MET A 1 26.60 -70.55 23.40
CA MET A 1 26.20 -69.19 23.88
C MET A 1 26.79 -68.07 22.99
N LYS A 2 26.79 -68.15 21.64
CA LYS A 2 27.32 -67.09 20.75
C LYS A 2 26.40 -66.74 19.58
N ARG A 3 25.14 -67.14 19.64
CA ARG A 3 24.20 -66.84 18.52
C ARG A 3 22.95 -65.97 18.90
N VAL A 4 22.86 -65.53 20.14
CA VAL A 4 21.73 -64.67 20.58
C VAL A 4 22.10 -63.18 20.65
N LEU A 5 23.39 -62.82 20.55
CA LEU A 5 23.83 -61.42 20.65
C LEU A 5 23.85 -60.66 19.32
N LEU A 6 23.57 -61.33 18.19
CA LEU A 6 23.64 -60.72 16.86
C LEU A 6 22.26 -60.22 16.33
N LEU A 7 21.16 -60.54 17.03
CA LEU A 7 19.81 -60.14 16.58
C LEU A 7 19.27 -58.88 17.28
N ILE A 8 19.94 -58.40 18.32
CA ILE A 8 19.49 -57.17 19.05
C ILE A 8 20.15 -55.92 18.50
N VAL A 9 21.26 -56.00 17.74
CA VAL A 9 21.94 -54.83 17.18
C VAL A 9 21.34 -54.37 15.86
N LEU A 10 20.59 -55.22 15.18
CA LEU A 10 19.94 -54.87 13.89
C LEU A 10 18.55 -54.24 14.04
N SER A 11 17.97 -54.22 15.23
CA SER A 11 16.63 -53.61 15.45
C SER A 11 16.69 -52.17 15.96
N LEU A 12 17.85 -51.62 16.28
CA LEU A 12 18.00 -50.23 16.75
C LEU A 12 18.47 -49.25 15.65
N SER A 13 18.87 -49.74 14.49
CA SER A 13 19.26 -48.87 13.36
C SER A 13 18.12 -48.54 12.38
N ALA A 14 16.90 -49.06 12.58
CA ALA A 14 15.76 -48.82 11.72
C ALA A 14 14.79 -47.73 12.24
N LEU A 15 15.08 -47.11 13.42
CA LEU A 15 14.25 -46.07 14.00
C LEU A 15 14.82 -44.65 13.88
N ALA A 16 15.98 -44.50 13.23
CA ALA A 16 16.56 -43.18 12.97
C ALA A 16 16.41 -42.80 11.52
N GLY A 17 15.22 -42.38 11.12
CA GLY A 17 15.13 -41.89 9.73
C GLY A 17 13.75 -41.61 9.15
N VAL A 18 12.70 -41.54 9.97
CA VAL A 18 11.43 -40.97 9.47
C VAL A 18 11.14 -39.67 10.19
N TRP A 19 11.96 -38.65 9.91
CA TRP A 19 11.46 -37.30 10.01
C TRP A 19 10.44 -37.15 8.86
N LEU A 20 9.17 -37.45 9.14
CA LEU A 20 8.09 -36.93 8.32
C LEU A 20 8.20 -35.39 8.40
N SER A 21 8.80 -34.79 7.39
CA SER A 21 8.60 -33.38 7.12
C SER A 21 7.10 -33.25 6.87
N ILE A 22 6.34 -32.89 7.89
CA ILE A 22 4.98 -32.41 7.72
C ILE A 22 5.15 -31.10 6.96
N GLU A 23 5.22 -31.20 5.61
CA GLU A 23 5.08 -30.00 4.79
C GLU A 23 3.75 -29.38 5.22
N ALA A 24 3.83 -28.14 5.72
CA ALA A 24 2.62 -27.37 5.97
C ALA A 24 1.75 -27.42 4.71
N PRO A 25 0.44 -27.58 4.83
CA PRO A 25 -0.43 -27.70 3.67
C PRO A 25 -0.13 -26.52 2.73
N LYS A 26 0.31 -26.82 1.51
CA LYS A 26 0.49 -25.81 0.47
C LYS A 26 -0.90 -25.25 0.19
N HIS A 27 -1.23 -24.10 0.80
CA HIS A 27 -2.44 -23.39 0.44
C HIS A 27 -2.44 -23.18 -1.06
N LYS A 28 -3.50 -23.63 -1.74
CA LYS A 28 -3.71 -23.28 -3.13
C LYS A 28 -3.75 -21.75 -3.17
N LYS A 29 -2.72 -21.14 -3.79
CA LYS A 29 -2.63 -19.68 -3.89
C LYS A 29 -3.93 -19.17 -4.53
N SER A 30 -4.56 -18.19 -3.90
CA SER A 30 -5.69 -17.46 -4.44
C SER A 30 -5.17 -16.12 -4.93
N GLY A 31 -5.78 -15.49 -5.92
CA GLY A 31 -5.35 -14.17 -6.42
C GLY A 31 -5.18 -13.14 -5.32
N VAL A 32 -6.01 -13.19 -4.26
CA VAL A 32 -5.89 -12.28 -3.10
C VAL A 32 -4.60 -12.51 -2.32
N ILE A 33 -4.22 -13.75 -2.03
CA ILE A 33 -2.98 -14.04 -1.29
C ILE A 33 -1.77 -13.65 -2.14
N ASP A 34 -1.80 -13.94 -3.43
CA ASP A 34 -0.73 -13.57 -4.37
C ASP A 34 -0.58 -12.04 -4.45
N ALA A 35 -1.68 -11.29 -4.47
CA ALA A 35 -1.66 -9.83 -4.44
C ALA A 35 -1.08 -9.28 -3.13
N ILE A 36 -1.42 -9.88 -1.97
CA ILE A 36 -0.85 -9.50 -0.67
C ILE A 36 0.66 -9.74 -0.65
N GLU A 37 1.13 -10.89 -1.14
CA GLU A 37 2.54 -11.24 -1.19
C GLU A 37 3.31 -10.39 -2.21
N ALA A 38 2.71 -10.06 -3.35
CA ALA A 38 3.35 -9.30 -4.42
C ALA A 38 3.37 -7.79 -4.20
N ARG A 39 2.37 -7.23 -3.49
CA ARG A 39 2.23 -5.79 -3.30
C ARG A 39 3.49 -5.15 -2.70
N ARG A 40 3.96 -4.10 -3.35
CA ARG A 40 5.08 -3.26 -2.89
C ARG A 40 4.67 -1.79 -2.89
N SER A 41 5.40 -0.96 -2.15
CA SER A 41 5.31 0.50 -2.28
C SER A 41 6.16 0.93 -3.47
N ILE A 42 5.52 1.27 -4.57
CA ILE A 42 6.15 1.71 -5.82
C ILE A 42 6.35 3.22 -5.78
N ARG A 43 7.54 3.70 -6.13
CA ARG A 43 7.93 5.12 -6.11
C ARG A 43 8.55 5.60 -7.41
N ALA A 44 8.68 4.70 -8.39
CA ALA A 44 9.03 4.99 -9.77
C ALA A 44 7.95 4.45 -10.69
N TYR A 45 7.48 5.28 -11.60
CA TYR A 45 6.38 4.98 -12.50
C TYR A 45 6.76 5.28 -13.94
N LYS A 46 6.25 4.48 -14.86
CA LYS A 46 6.33 4.72 -16.29
C LYS A 46 5.63 6.03 -16.64
N ASP A 47 6.10 6.68 -17.68
CA ASP A 47 5.45 7.88 -18.24
C ASP A 47 4.25 7.47 -19.10
N GLN A 48 3.24 6.93 -18.43
CA GLN A 48 2.04 6.39 -19.03
C GLN A 48 0.84 6.73 -18.16
N PRO A 49 -0.23 7.32 -18.69
CA PRO A 49 -1.45 7.55 -17.95
C PRO A 49 -2.10 6.21 -17.53
N VAL A 50 -2.85 6.26 -16.44
CA VAL A 50 -3.70 5.14 -16.01
C VAL A 50 -5.10 5.37 -16.57
N GLU A 51 -5.70 4.34 -17.13
CA GLU A 51 -7.06 4.39 -17.68
C GLU A 51 -8.07 4.72 -16.57
N ARG A 52 -9.00 5.64 -16.84
CA ARG A 52 -10.02 6.09 -15.87
C ARG A 52 -10.88 4.95 -15.35
N GLU A 53 -11.17 3.97 -16.19
CA GLU A 53 -11.93 2.78 -15.83
C GLU A 53 -11.20 1.96 -14.75
N LYS A 54 -9.86 1.87 -14.83
CA LYS A 54 -9.07 1.21 -13.79
C LYS A 54 -9.06 2.03 -12.50
N LEU A 55 -8.87 3.35 -12.59
CA LEU A 55 -8.91 4.22 -11.42
C LEU A 55 -10.26 4.17 -10.70
N GLN A 56 -11.35 4.16 -11.47
CA GLN A 56 -12.71 4.00 -10.96
C GLN A 56 -12.88 2.65 -10.26
N LEU A 57 -12.45 1.56 -10.90
CA LEU A 57 -12.49 0.20 -10.32
C LEU A 57 -11.70 0.11 -9.00
N LEU A 58 -10.54 0.77 -8.93
CA LEU A 58 -9.76 0.83 -7.68
C LEU A 58 -10.56 1.49 -6.55
N ALA A 59 -11.20 2.62 -6.82
CA ALA A 59 -12.02 3.30 -5.82
C ALA A 59 -13.25 2.45 -5.42
N GLU A 60 -13.89 1.80 -6.36
CA GLU A 60 -15.01 0.87 -6.11
C GLU A 60 -14.59 -0.33 -5.24
N CYS A 61 -13.41 -0.90 -5.49
CA CYS A 61 -12.84 -1.92 -4.61
C CYS A 61 -12.57 -1.36 -3.20
N GLY A 62 -12.07 -0.14 -3.13
CA GLY A 62 -11.82 0.55 -1.87
C GLY A 62 -13.08 0.66 -1.02
N VAL A 63 -14.14 1.22 -1.56
CA VAL A 63 -15.39 1.47 -0.81
C VAL A 63 -16.18 0.19 -0.45
N LYS A 64 -15.75 -0.97 -0.93
CA LYS A 64 -16.25 -2.27 -0.46
C LYS A 64 -15.61 -2.73 0.84
N ALA A 65 -14.68 -1.96 1.40
CA ALA A 65 -14.11 -2.23 2.71
C ALA A 65 -15.19 -2.21 3.80
N PRO A 66 -15.06 -3.00 4.88
CA PRO A 66 -15.93 -2.87 6.02
C PRO A 66 -15.68 -1.52 6.72
N SER A 67 -16.73 -0.99 7.34
CA SER A 67 -16.64 0.17 8.23
C SER A 67 -17.47 -0.05 9.48
N ALA A 68 -17.12 0.59 10.58
CA ALA A 68 -17.86 0.51 11.81
C ALA A 68 -19.34 0.84 11.57
N MET A 69 -20.24 -0.05 11.96
CA MET A 69 -21.70 0.05 11.76
C MET A 69 -22.11 0.34 10.30
N ASN A 70 -21.26 0.05 9.32
CA ASN A 70 -21.44 0.38 7.91
C ASN A 70 -21.68 1.88 7.66
N LEU A 71 -21.06 2.76 8.45
CA LEU A 71 -21.22 4.21 8.34
C LEU A 71 -20.52 4.80 7.12
N GLN A 72 -19.54 4.07 6.56
CA GLN A 72 -18.81 4.45 5.34
C GLN A 72 -18.26 5.88 5.40
N GLU A 73 -17.68 6.23 6.54
CA GLU A 73 -17.16 7.56 6.87
C GLU A 73 -15.80 7.79 6.18
N TRP A 74 -15.85 7.88 4.87
CA TRP A 74 -14.72 8.21 4.01
C TRP A 74 -15.19 8.98 2.78
N GLU A 75 -14.29 9.77 2.25
CA GLU A 75 -14.42 10.36 0.93
C GLU A 75 -13.16 10.10 0.11
N VAL A 76 -13.36 9.78 -1.17
CA VAL A 76 -12.29 9.46 -2.11
C VAL A 76 -12.33 10.47 -3.24
N ARG A 77 -11.18 11.04 -3.61
CA ARG A 77 -11.03 11.90 -4.79
C ARG A 77 -9.90 11.37 -5.64
N ILE A 78 -10.16 11.22 -6.92
CA ILE A 78 -9.18 10.74 -7.91
C ILE A 78 -8.74 11.93 -8.74
N VAL A 79 -7.43 12.11 -8.83
CA VAL A 79 -6.82 13.14 -9.68
C VAL A 79 -5.90 12.45 -10.69
N ASP A 80 -6.28 12.50 -11.95
CA ASP A 80 -5.53 12.06 -13.13
C ASP A 80 -5.23 13.22 -14.07
N ASN A 81 -5.55 14.44 -13.65
CA ASN A 81 -5.31 15.66 -14.38
C ASN A 81 -3.86 16.11 -14.18
N LYS A 82 -3.07 16.01 -15.24
CA LYS A 82 -1.64 16.37 -15.23
C LYS A 82 -1.44 17.85 -14.90
N GLU A 83 -2.24 18.74 -15.43
CA GLU A 83 -2.15 20.19 -15.21
C GLU A 83 -2.38 20.51 -13.73
N TRP A 84 -3.34 19.83 -13.07
CA TRP A 84 -3.58 19.98 -11.65
C TRP A 84 -2.37 19.50 -10.82
N ILE A 85 -1.82 18.33 -11.16
CA ILE A 85 -0.65 17.74 -10.48
C ILE A 85 0.57 18.66 -10.63
N ASP A 86 0.81 19.19 -11.82
CA ASP A 86 1.93 20.08 -12.12
C ASP A 86 1.78 21.42 -11.37
N ALA A 87 0.59 22.03 -11.39
CA ALA A 87 0.32 23.27 -10.68
C ALA A 87 0.47 23.10 -9.16
N CYS A 88 -0.07 22.00 -8.60
CA CYS A 88 0.06 21.64 -7.21
C CYS A 88 1.54 21.47 -6.82
N THR A 89 2.32 20.82 -7.67
CA THR A 89 3.76 20.62 -7.48
C THR A 89 4.52 21.95 -7.51
N ALA A 90 4.27 22.80 -8.51
CA ALA A 90 4.93 24.10 -8.65
C ALA A 90 4.68 25.02 -7.45
N ASP A 91 3.43 25.09 -6.99
CA ASP A 91 3.08 25.92 -5.83
C ASP A 91 3.74 25.39 -4.53
N TYR A 92 3.81 24.08 -4.36
CA TYR A 92 4.51 23.52 -3.20
C TYR A 92 6.01 23.77 -3.24
N LEU A 93 6.67 23.56 -4.40
CA LEU A 93 8.10 23.83 -4.55
C LEU A 93 8.42 25.30 -4.24
N LYS A 94 7.59 26.24 -4.71
CA LYS A 94 7.73 27.67 -4.39
C LYS A 94 7.55 27.94 -2.90
N ALA A 95 6.59 27.27 -2.24
CA ALA A 95 6.32 27.46 -0.81
C ALA A 95 7.46 26.96 0.08
N VAL A 96 8.22 25.95 -0.36
CA VAL A 96 9.32 25.37 0.42
C VAL A 96 10.72 25.77 -0.10
N GLU A 97 10.78 26.70 -1.04
CA GLU A 97 12.04 27.19 -1.61
C GLU A 97 13.01 27.66 -0.51
N GLY A 98 14.27 27.28 -0.61
CA GLY A 98 15.29 27.60 0.39
C GLY A 98 15.22 26.80 1.71
N THR A 99 14.26 25.91 1.88
CA THR A 99 14.13 25.04 3.05
C THR A 99 14.75 23.66 2.82
N ASP A 100 14.97 22.89 3.89
CA ASP A 100 15.42 21.50 3.80
C ASP A 100 14.40 20.61 3.10
N LYS A 101 13.10 20.96 3.12
CA LYS A 101 12.05 20.24 2.41
C LYS A 101 12.29 20.22 0.90
N ALA A 102 12.81 21.33 0.32
CA ALA A 102 13.11 21.42 -1.10
C ALA A 102 14.26 20.51 -1.55
N LYS A 103 15.26 20.28 -0.68
CA LYS A 103 16.47 19.51 -1.04
C LYS A 103 16.17 18.10 -1.56
N TYR A 104 15.16 17.42 -1.00
CA TYR A 104 14.78 16.07 -1.40
C TYR A 104 14.04 16.02 -2.75
N MET A 105 13.59 17.16 -3.26
CA MET A 105 12.80 17.27 -4.49
C MET A 105 13.63 17.76 -5.67
N LEU A 106 14.82 18.32 -5.44
CA LEU A 106 15.72 18.83 -6.48
C LEU A 106 16.60 17.72 -7.07
N THR A 107 16.01 16.59 -7.43
CA THR A 107 16.72 15.51 -8.14
C THR A 107 16.42 15.57 -9.64
N PRO A 108 17.34 15.16 -10.52
CA PRO A 108 17.10 15.18 -11.98
C PRO A 108 15.88 14.35 -12.42
N THR A 109 15.48 13.38 -11.61
CA THR A 109 14.35 12.48 -11.89
C THR A 109 13.02 12.94 -11.27
N PHE A 110 13.03 14.05 -10.52
CA PHE A 110 11.83 14.57 -9.88
C PHE A 110 10.88 15.18 -10.93
N LYS A 111 9.62 14.73 -10.94
CA LYS A 111 8.56 15.26 -11.81
C LYS A 111 7.45 15.92 -10.99
N ASN A 112 7.01 15.27 -9.88
CA ASN A 112 5.95 15.80 -9.03
C ASN A 112 6.05 15.31 -7.57
N ILE A 113 5.35 16.00 -6.67
CA ILE A 113 5.35 15.73 -5.22
C ILE A 113 4.65 14.43 -4.83
N PHE A 114 3.98 13.77 -5.74
CA PHE A 114 3.27 12.50 -5.55
C PHE A 114 4.11 11.30 -6.03
N ARG A 115 5.43 11.32 -5.79
CA ARG A 115 6.37 10.27 -6.24
C ARG A 115 6.39 10.07 -7.75
N ASN A 116 6.19 11.13 -8.52
CA ASN A 116 6.14 11.11 -9.99
C ASN A 116 4.98 10.27 -10.56
N ALA A 117 3.99 9.93 -9.76
CA ALA A 117 2.84 9.16 -10.22
C ALA A 117 1.96 9.99 -11.18
N PRO A 118 1.40 9.36 -12.23
CA PRO A 118 0.49 10.02 -13.16
C PRO A 118 -0.92 10.21 -12.59
N ALA A 119 -1.28 9.48 -11.54
CA ALA A 119 -2.58 9.60 -10.87
C ALA A 119 -2.40 9.51 -9.35
N VAL A 120 -3.34 10.14 -8.63
CA VAL A 120 -3.36 10.20 -7.16
C VAL A 120 -4.78 9.97 -6.67
N ILE A 121 -4.95 9.08 -5.71
CA ILE A 121 -6.21 8.84 -5.01
C ILE A 121 -6.09 9.43 -3.61
N PHE A 122 -6.82 10.50 -3.33
CA PHE A 122 -6.87 11.14 -2.02
C PHE A 122 -7.99 10.54 -1.17
N VAL A 123 -7.70 10.30 0.10
CA VAL A 123 -8.65 9.74 1.07
C VAL A 123 -8.79 10.69 2.24
N ALA A 124 -10.03 11.07 2.54
CA ALA A 124 -10.39 11.88 3.68
C ALA A 124 -11.40 11.13 4.57
N ALA A 125 -11.39 11.46 5.85
CA ALA A 125 -12.33 10.95 6.83
C ALA A 125 -12.69 12.03 7.86
N PRO A 126 -13.86 11.96 8.50
CA PRO A 126 -14.17 12.80 9.64
C PRO A 126 -13.36 12.38 10.87
N LYS A 127 -13.31 13.23 11.87
CA LYS A 127 -12.75 12.86 13.18
C LYS A 127 -13.73 11.98 13.94
N CYS A 128 -13.60 10.67 13.81
CA CYS A 128 -14.40 9.69 14.54
C CYS A 128 -13.52 8.56 15.10
N THR A 129 -14.08 7.76 16.01
CA THR A 129 -13.34 6.75 16.77
C THR A 129 -12.67 5.69 15.87
N PHE A 130 -13.31 5.31 14.78
CA PHE A 130 -12.83 4.24 13.89
C PHE A 130 -12.34 4.75 12.53
N ALA A 131 -12.07 6.06 12.43
CA ALA A 131 -11.64 6.65 11.16
C ALA A 131 -10.37 5.97 10.61
N GLY A 132 -9.38 5.72 11.47
CA GLY A 132 -8.12 5.11 11.08
C GLY A 132 -8.30 3.70 10.50
N GLU A 133 -9.07 2.87 11.18
CA GLU A 133 -9.38 1.50 10.76
C GLU A 133 -10.17 1.50 9.45
N ASN A 134 -11.25 2.29 9.37
CA ASN A 134 -12.11 2.38 8.20
C ASN A 134 -11.32 2.74 6.94
N ILE A 135 -10.54 3.84 6.98
CA ILE A 135 -9.74 4.27 5.82
C ILE A 135 -8.51 3.38 5.57
N GLY A 136 -7.99 2.70 6.61
CA GLY A 136 -6.93 1.71 6.47
C GLY A 136 -7.40 0.51 5.64
N PHE A 137 -8.58 -0.03 5.92
CA PHE A 137 -9.20 -1.11 5.16
C PHE A 137 -9.50 -0.69 3.72
N LEU A 138 -10.07 0.51 3.53
CA LEU A 138 -10.31 1.09 2.21
C LEU A 138 -9.03 1.18 1.40
N GLY A 139 -7.98 1.77 1.96
CA GLY A 139 -6.71 1.93 1.26
C GLY A 139 -6.04 0.60 0.93
N GLN A 140 -6.12 -0.39 1.82
CA GLN A 140 -5.57 -1.72 1.56
C GLN A 140 -6.30 -2.41 0.39
N ASN A 141 -7.64 -2.32 0.32
CA ASN A 141 -8.40 -2.84 -0.81
C ASN A 141 -7.96 -2.21 -2.14
N ILE A 142 -7.80 -0.88 -2.18
CA ILE A 142 -7.29 -0.16 -3.37
C ILE A 142 -5.91 -0.70 -3.77
N MET A 143 -4.99 -0.83 -2.81
CA MET A 143 -3.62 -1.26 -3.10
C MET A 143 -3.53 -2.71 -3.60
N LEU A 144 -4.37 -3.60 -3.09
CA LEU A 144 -4.44 -5.01 -3.55
C LEU A 144 -5.07 -5.09 -4.95
N ALA A 145 -6.17 -4.38 -5.19
CA ALA A 145 -6.78 -4.30 -6.51
C ALA A 145 -5.82 -3.71 -7.56
N ALA A 146 -5.04 -2.69 -7.20
CA ALA A 146 -4.01 -2.13 -8.06
C ALA A 146 -2.95 -3.18 -8.45
N THR A 147 -2.49 -3.97 -7.48
CA THR A 147 -1.52 -5.06 -7.72
C THR A 147 -2.06 -6.09 -8.69
N GLU A 148 -3.32 -6.49 -8.54
CA GLU A 148 -4.01 -7.43 -9.45
C GLU A 148 -4.13 -6.88 -10.88
N LEU A 149 -4.32 -5.55 -11.01
CA LEU A 149 -4.41 -4.86 -12.31
C LEU A 149 -3.03 -4.51 -12.91
N GLY A 150 -1.93 -4.96 -12.31
CA GLY A 150 -0.56 -4.64 -12.76
C GLY A 150 -0.16 -3.20 -12.50
N LEU A 151 -0.86 -2.49 -11.61
CA LEU A 151 -0.55 -1.14 -11.18
C LEU A 151 0.26 -1.12 -9.89
N GLY A 152 1.14 -0.14 -9.76
CA GLY A 152 1.89 0.15 -8.56
C GLY A 152 1.23 1.24 -7.72
N THR A 153 1.36 1.14 -6.39
CA THR A 153 0.86 2.16 -5.47
C THR A 153 1.89 2.51 -4.40
N CYS A 154 1.80 3.74 -3.89
CA CYS A 154 2.52 4.16 -2.70
C CYS A 154 1.62 4.99 -1.79
N CYS A 155 1.48 4.59 -0.53
CA CYS A 155 0.76 5.41 0.45
C CYS A 155 1.59 6.61 0.87
N LEU A 156 1.02 7.80 0.74
CA LEU A 156 1.62 9.11 0.97
C LEU A 156 0.97 9.78 2.19
N GLY A 157 1.48 9.48 3.39
CA GLY A 157 1.10 10.20 4.61
C GLY A 157 1.61 11.66 4.62
N SER A 158 2.67 11.94 3.85
CA SER A 158 3.26 13.28 3.73
C SER A 158 2.32 14.34 3.16
N VAL A 159 1.24 13.93 2.48
CA VAL A 159 0.26 14.89 1.93
C VAL A 159 -0.37 15.77 3.01
N GLN A 160 -0.52 15.28 4.25
CA GLN A 160 -1.01 16.10 5.35
C GLN A 160 -0.09 17.31 5.61
N MET A 161 1.23 17.10 5.61
CA MET A 161 2.20 18.18 5.79
C MET A 161 2.28 19.09 4.56
N ILE A 162 2.16 18.52 3.35
CA ILE A 162 2.16 19.28 2.10
C ILE A 162 0.97 20.24 2.07
N PHE A 163 -0.23 19.73 2.32
CA PHE A 163 -1.46 20.52 2.25
C PHE A 163 -1.70 21.39 3.51
N ALA A 164 -0.87 21.27 4.56
CA ALA A 164 -0.86 22.21 5.69
C ALA A 164 -0.19 23.56 5.33
N GLU A 165 0.63 23.61 4.27
CA GLU A 165 1.22 24.87 3.81
C GLU A 165 0.13 25.82 3.29
N PRO A 166 0.14 27.11 3.66
CA PRO A 166 -0.91 28.07 3.25
C PRO A 166 -1.09 28.14 1.73
N ALA A 167 -0.01 28.09 0.96
CA ALA A 167 -0.06 28.12 -0.51
C ALA A 167 -0.80 26.93 -1.12
N MET A 168 -0.94 25.83 -0.40
CA MET A 168 -1.57 24.59 -0.85
C MET A 168 -3.07 24.51 -0.58
N GLN A 169 -3.62 25.45 0.20
CA GLN A 169 -5.03 25.42 0.63
C GLN A 169 -6.00 25.49 -0.57
N LYS A 170 -5.67 26.22 -1.62
CA LYS A 170 -6.50 26.27 -2.84
C LYS A 170 -6.61 24.89 -3.53
N HIS A 171 -5.51 24.12 -3.53
CA HIS A 171 -5.52 22.76 -4.10
C HIS A 171 -6.29 21.79 -3.21
N LEU A 172 -6.16 21.90 -1.88
CA LEU A 172 -6.96 21.11 -0.95
C LEU A 172 -8.46 21.41 -1.13
N GLN A 173 -8.84 22.68 -1.23
CA GLN A 173 -10.23 23.09 -1.45
C GLN A 173 -10.77 22.57 -2.79
N SER A 174 -9.93 22.55 -3.84
CA SER A 174 -10.32 22.05 -5.16
C SER A 174 -10.63 20.53 -5.17
N LEU A 175 -10.17 19.77 -4.19
CA LEU A 175 -10.55 18.36 -4.01
C LEU A 175 -12.03 18.23 -3.59
N GLY A 176 -12.65 19.28 -3.04
CA GLY A 176 -14.08 19.32 -2.75
C GLY A 176 -14.52 18.28 -1.70
N PHE A 177 -13.73 18.06 -0.66
CA PHE A 177 -14.17 17.25 0.49
C PHE A 177 -15.27 17.97 1.25
N SER A 178 -16.22 17.20 1.78
CA SER A 178 -17.33 17.72 2.59
C SER A 178 -16.82 18.35 3.89
N GLU A 179 -17.62 19.27 4.43
CA GLU A 179 -17.35 19.87 5.74
C GLU A 179 -17.20 18.78 6.82
N GLY A 180 -16.22 18.94 7.69
CA GLY A 180 -15.87 17.96 8.72
C GLY A 180 -14.94 16.83 8.27
N TYR A 181 -14.70 16.67 6.97
CA TYR A 181 -13.74 15.69 6.46
C TYR A 181 -12.33 16.30 6.38
N THR A 182 -11.36 15.52 6.81
CA THR A 182 -9.95 15.91 6.81
C THR A 182 -9.15 14.95 5.95
N LEU A 183 -8.28 15.48 5.08
CA LEU A 183 -7.36 14.68 4.27
C LEU A 183 -6.47 13.82 5.19
N SER A 184 -6.53 12.52 5.01
CA SER A 184 -5.80 11.55 5.84
C SER A 184 -4.53 11.06 5.17
N TYR A 185 -4.63 10.62 3.94
CA TYR A 185 -3.48 10.22 3.11
C TYR A 185 -3.85 10.28 1.63
N ALA A 186 -2.87 10.05 0.77
CA ALA A 186 -3.11 9.78 -0.64
C ALA A 186 -2.40 8.50 -1.08
N LEU A 187 -2.85 7.91 -2.17
CA LEU A 187 -2.19 6.82 -2.87
C LEU A 187 -1.69 7.34 -4.21
N ALA A 188 -0.38 7.35 -4.41
CA ALA A 188 0.21 7.50 -5.73
C ALA A 188 -0.12 6.23 -6.53
N VAL A 189 -0.53 6.37 -7.78
CA VAL A 189 -0.96 5.26 -8.64
C VAL A 189 -0.36 5.41 -10.03
N GLY A 190 0.16 4.32 -10.59
CA GLY A 190 0.70 4.31 -11.95
C GLY A 190 1.24 2.94 -12.33
N TYR A 191 1.67 2.78 -13.56
CA TYR A 191 2.37 1.58 -14.00
C TYR A 191 3.79 1.57 -13.41
N PRO A 192 4.20 0.50 -12.70
CA PRO A 192 5.47 0.45 -12.01
C PRO A 192 6.64 0.48 -13.00
N ASP A 193 7.68 1.26 -12.67
CA ASP A 193 8.97 1.30 -13.37
C ASP A 193 10.12 0.87 -12.43
N GLU A 194 9.78 0.12 -11.40
CA GLU A 194 10.71 -0.52 -10.46
C GLU A 194 10.12 -1.82 -9.93
N THR A 195 10.99 -2.70 -9.43
CA THR A 195 10.60 -3.95 -8.77
C THR A 195 11.32 -4.03 -7.42
N PRO A 196 10.81 -3.37 -6.38
CA PRO A 196 11.44 -3.36 -5.07
C PRO A 196 11.38 -4.75 -4.42
N GLU A 197 12.47 -5.13 -3.75
CA GLU A 197 12.50 -6.35 -2.96
C GLU A 197 11.50 -6.30 -1.80
N ALA A 198 11.02 -7.49 -1.42
CA ALA A 198 10.20 -7.63 -0.23
C ALA A 198 11.05 -7.40 1.01
N LYS A 199 10.62 -6.48 1.87
CA LYS A 199 11.26 -6.34 3.20
C LYS A 199 10.78 -7.45 4.11
N GLU A 200 11.70 -7.97 4.91
CA GLU A 200 11.41 -8.96 5.93
C GLU A 200 10.31 -8.49 6.90
N ARG A 201 9.54 -9.43 7.39
CA ARG A 201 8.49 -9.22 8.41
C ARG A 201 8.83 -9.98 9.67
N ASP A 202 8.63 -9.33 10.80
CA ASP A 202 8.84 -9.93 12.13
C ASP A 202 7.66 -10.84 12.47
N MET A 203 7.82 -12.12 12.15
CA MET A 203 6.81 -13.15 12.43
C MET A 203 6.70 -13.48 13.91
N SER A 204 7.67 -13.08 14.76
CA SER A 204 7.62 -13.31 16.20
C SER A 204 6.49 -12.57 16.92
N LYS A 205 5.89 -11.57 16.23
CA LYS A 205 4.75 -10.81 16.72
C LYS A 205 3.41 -11.53 16.59
N ILE A 206 3.39 -12.72 15.96
CA ILE A 206 2.21 -13.56 15.83
C ILE A 206 2.31 -14.66 16.89
N LYS A 207 1.32 -14.74 17.79
CA LYS A 207 1.27 -15.75 18.85
C LYS A 207 -0.14 -16.29 19.00
N PHE A 208 -0.23 -17.59 19.24
CA PHE A 208 -1.45 -18.20 19.75
C PHE A 208 -1.53 -17.95 21.26
N VAL A 209 -2.70 -17.66 21.75
CA VAL A 209 -3.02 -17.55 23.18
C VAL A 209 -3.79 -18.82 23.54
N GLU A 210 -3.23 -19.63 24.47
CA GLU A 210 -3.80 -20.89 24.96
C GLU A 210 -4.53 -20.66 26.28
#